data_f89b1e63e204156fcdb04e10bcb6840f
#
_entry.id   f89b1e63e204156fcdb04e10bcb6840f
#
_cell.length_a   1.000
_cell.length_b   1.000
_cell.length_c   1.000
_cell.angle_alpha   90.00
_cell.angle_beta   90.00
_cell.angle_gamma   90.00
#
_symmetry.space_group_name_H-M   'P 1'
#
loop_
_entity.id
_entity.type
_entity.pdbx_description
1 polymer ?
#
loop_
_entity_poly.entity_id
_entity_poly.type
_entity_poly.pdbx_seq_one_letter_code
_entity_poly.pdbx_strand_id
1 'polypeptide(L)'
;MTSEERHEARYRRRKRKRQMKRWMRSQAVGTLEEVFNYRDMFYWGKKCCNGVRWKQSTQNFELHLLSGTAKRRRLILEVKWKPKKCAHFILHERGKVRPIDAPHIEDRQIHKLETNKVLSPLYTPSMIYDNGASQKGKGLHWHFKRLKKQLSWHYRRYGREGAVFLLDLKGFFPNANRNLIYQRHKKFIMDDRLRALADLIVTESPCTVPGRGMPLGVEPSQQEMVSLPSDIDNFIKCQLGIHCAGHYMDDYYIILPDVEELKRVARLIIKRFEMAGILVNKRKCKIIPLTKPFRFCKARFTLTETGKIKVNGCRDGVKRARRKLKLFHRQFLEGKKTLQEIDQYMESQTSYYRTFNDHGRLLRLRRMHYAIFNKYREAAPLKMAG
;
A
#
# COMPACT_ATOMS: atom_id res chain seq x y z
N MET A 1 47.09 6.91 6.02
CA MET A 1 45.64 7.16 5.88
C MET A 1 45.04 7.59 7.22
N THR A 2 44.52 8.77 7.28
CA THR A 2 43.81 9.30 8.46
C THR A 2 42.50 8.55 8.72
N SER A 3 41.86 8.76 9.86
CA SER A 3 40.54 8.16 10.17
C SER A 3 39.46 8.59 9.16
N GLU A 4 39.51 9.87 8.73
CA GLU A 4 38.60 10.43 7.72
C GLU A 4 38.80 9.82 6.34
N GLU A 5 40.05 9.68 5.88
CA GLU A 5 40.38 9.02 4.61
C GLU A 5 39.87 7.55 4.58
N ARG A 6 40.04 6.83 5.69
CA ARG A 6 39.52 5.45 5.83
C ARG A 6 37.99 5.40 5.82
N HIS A 7 37.33 6.39 6.43
CA HIS A 7 35.87 6.52 6.41
C HIS A 7 35.36 6.80 4.99
N GLU A 8 35.98 7.76 4.29
CA GLU A 8 35.63 8.14 2.93
C GLU A 8 35.85 6.96 1.94
N ALA A 9 36.97 6.27 2.04
CA ALA A 9 37.28 5.10 1.23
C ALA A 9 36.23 3.97 1.45
N ARG A 10 35.82 3.73 2.71
CA ARG A 10 34.74 2.78 3.04
C ARG A 10 33.40 3.22 2.46
N TYR A 11 33.07 4.51 2.55
CA TYR A 11 31.85 5.07 1.97
C TYR A 11 31.82 4.88 0.45
N ARG A 12 32.90 5.26 -0.27
CA ARG A 12 33.03 5.11 -1.73
C ARG A 12 32.91 3.65 -2.15
N ARG A 13 33.57 2.71 -1.45
CA ARG A 13 33.45 1.27 -1.71
C ARG A 13 32.01 0.77 -1.54
N ARG A 14 31.32 1.16 -0.48
CA ARG A 14 29.91 0.80 -0.24
C ARG A 14 28.99 1.40 -1.30
N LYS A 15 29.24 2.63 -1.74
CA LYS A 15 28.50 3.31 -2.80
C LYS A 15 28.64 2.54 -4.13
N ARG A 16 29.88 2.21 -4.55
CA ARG A 16 30.15 1.42 -5.76
C ARG A 16 29.47 0.04 -5.68
N LYS A 17 29.58 -0.65 -4.56
CA LYS A 17 28.90 -1.95 -4.37
C LYS A 17 27.39 -1.86 -4.51
N ARG A 18 26.76 -0.80 -4.01
CA ARG A 18 25.32 -0.56 -4.19
C ARG A 18 24.96 -0.24 -5.63
N GLN A 19 25.78 0.51 -6.34
CA GLN A 19 25.59 0.82 -7.76
C GLN A 19 25.70 -0.46 -8.60
N MET A 20 26.73 -1.28 -8.40
CA MET A 20 26.90 -2.54 -9.08
C MET A 20 25.69 -3.48 -8.85
N LYS A 21 25.23 -3.63 -7.61
CA LYS A 21 24.04 -4.44 -7.32
C LYS A 21 22.77 -3.95 -8.02
N ARG A 22 22.59 -2.63 -8.19
CA ARG A 22 21.46 -2.10 -8.95
C ARG A 22 21.60 -2.41 -10.43
N TRP A 23 22.80 -2.20 -10.99
CA TRP A 23 23.11 -2.52 -12.37
C TRP A 23 22.84 -4.01 -12.67
N MET A 24 23.39 -4.92 -11.86
CA MET A 24 23.16 -6.37 -12.02
C MET A 24 21.67 -6.74 -11.98
N ARG A 25 20.88 -6.10 -11.11
CA ARG A 25 19.43 -6.35 -11.06
C ARG A 25 18.72 -5.84 -12.30
N SER A 26 19.11 -4.68 -12.81
CA SER A 26 18.54 -4.17 -14.06
C SER A 26 18.90 -5.05 -15.25
N GLN A 27 20.13 -5.56 -15.32
CA GLN A 27 20.52 -6.56 -16.32
C GLN A 27 19.69 -7.85 -16.18
N ALA A 28 19.43 -8.31 -14.96
CA ALA A 28 18.61 -9.49 -14.73
C ALA A 28 17.12 -9.28 -15.06
N VAL A 29 16.63 -8.06 -15.08
CA VAL A 29 15.29 -7.69 -15.59
C VAL A 29 15.26 -7.80 -17.11
N GLY A 30 16.34 -7.42 -17.79
CA GLY A 30 16.49 -7.47 -19.22
C GLY A 30 16.07 -6.19 -19.95
N THR A 31 16.00 -6.31 -21.27
CA THR A 31 15.60 -5.25 -22.20
C THR A 31 14.08 -5.13 -22.33
N LEU A 32 13.61 -4.08 -23.01
CA LEU A 32 12.19 -3.89 -23.31
C LEU A 32 11.61 -5.13 -24.03
N GLU A 33 12.32 -5.68 -25.01
CA GLU A 33 11.91 -6.85 -25.78
C GLU A 33 11.76 -8.11 -24.94
N GLU A 34 12.69 -8.35 -24.01
CA GLU A 34 12.71 -9.50 -23.12
C GLU A 34 11.60 -9.41 -22.06
N VAL A 35 11.35 -8.23 -21.52
CA VAL A 35 10.26 -7.99 -20.55
C VAL A 35 8.91 -8.14 -21.23
N PHE A 36 8.72 -7.49 -22.39
CA PHE A 36 7.45 -7.48 -23.12
C PHE A 36 7.38 -8.60 -24.16
N ASN A 37 7.84 -9.82 -23.81
CA ASN A 37 7.67 -11.01 -24.63
C ASN A 37 6.21 -11.50 -24.64
N TYR A 38 5.84 -12.27 -25.66
CA TYR A 38 4.45 -12.76 -25.82
C TYR A 38 3.95 -13.59 -24.64
N ARG A 39 4.79 -14.48 -24.11
CA ARG A 39 4.45 -15.39 -23.01
C ARG A 39 4.06 -14.62 -21.75
N ASP A 40 4.91 -13.68 -21.34
CA ASP A 40 4.67 -12.89 -20.14
C ASP A 40 3.49 -11.92 -20.32
N MET A 41 3.39 -11.26 -21.48
CA MET A 41 2.24 -10.40 -21.79
C MET A 41 0.93 -11.19 -21.74
N PHE A 42 0.87 -12.36 -22.35
CA PHE A 42 -0.31 -13.21 -22.32
C PHE A 42 -0.66 -13.66 -20.91
N TYR A 43 0.33 -14.12 -20.14
CA TYR A 43 0.14 -14.52 -18.74
C TYR A 43 -0.45 -13.39 -17.88
N TRP A 44 0.13 -12.18 -17.96
CA TRP A 44 -0.35 -11.05 -17.18
C TRP A 44 -1.71 -10.53 -17.71
N GLY A 45 -1.99 -10.68 -18.99
CA GLY A 45 -3.32 -10.42 -19.56
C GLY A 45 -4.39 -11.31 -18.93
N LYS A 46 -4.16 -12.62 -18.87
CA LYS A 46 -5.06 -13.56 -18.15
C LYS A 46 -5.24 -13.18 -16.68
N LYS A 47 -4.17 -12.74 -16.01
CA LYS A 47 -4.25 -12.29 -14.60
C LYS A 47 -5.10 -11.02 -14.44
N CYS A 48 -5.23 -10.17 -15.46
CA CYS A 48 -6.10 -9.00 -15.42
C CYS A 48 -7.60 -9.37 -15.40
N CYS A 49 -7.98 -10.54 -15.94
CA CYS A 49 -9.35 -11.01 -15.98
C CYS A 49 -9.85 -11.59 -14.66
N ASN A 50 -8.94 -11.92 -13.73
CA ASN A 50 -9.30 -12.56 -12.46
C ASN A 50 -10.23 -11.68 -11.62
N GLY A 51 -11.37 -12.27 -11.19
CA GLY A 51 -12.35 -11.60 -10.33
C GLY A 51 -13.24 -10.57 -11.04
N VAL A 52 -13.07 -10.38 -12.37
CA VAL A 52 -13.83 -9.39 -13.15
C VAL A 52 -14.37 -9.94 -14.49
N ARG A 53 -14.37 -11.27 -14.68
CA ARG A 53 -14.89 -11.93 -15.91
C ARG A 53 -16.37 -11.71 -16.16
N TRP A 54 -17.13 -11.31 -15.16
CA TRP A 54 -18.52 -10.92 -15.28
C TRP A 54 -18.75 -9.62 -16.08
N LYS A 55 -17.70 -8.82 -16.30
CA LYS A 55 -17.78 -7.57 -17.06
C LYS A 55 -17.60 -7.84 -18.55
N GLN A 56 -18.50 -7.27 -19.37
CA GLN A 56 -18.45 -7.39 -20.83
C GLN A 56 -17.09 -6.94 -21.40
N SER A 57 -16.53 -5.84 -20.88
CA SER A 57 -15.21 -5.35 -21.30
C SER A 57 -14.07 -6.35 -21.04
N THR A 58 -14.20 -7.16 -19.98
CA THR A 58 -13.21 -8.22 -19.67
C THR A 58 -13.40 -9.43 -20.58
N GLN A 59 -14.63 -9.80 -20.88
CA GLN A 59 -14.94 -10.89 -21.80
C GLN A 59 -14.43 -10.59 -23.20
N ASN A 60 -14.70 -9.40 -23.71
CA ASN A 60 -14.16 -8.92 -25.01
C ASN A 60 -12.61 -8.89 -25.03
N PHE A 61 -12.00 -8.44 -23.93
CA PHE A 61 -10.54 -8.47 -23.81
C PHE A 61 -9.99 -9.89 -23.82
N GLU A 62 -10.62 -10.83 -23.11
CA GLU A 62 -10.19 -12.22 -22.99
C GLU A 62 -10.37 -12.97 -24.34
N LEU A 63 -11.46 -12.69 -25.08
CA LEU A 63 -11.72 -13.23 -26.40
C LEU A 63 -10.63 -12.85 -27.40
N HIS A 64 -10.21 -11.59 -27.39
CA HIS A 64 -9.18 -11.04 -28.29
C HIS A 64 -7.78 -10.98 -27.64
N LEU A 65 -7.50 -11.80 -26.62
CA LEU A 65 -6.27 -11.67 -25.84
C LEU A 65 -5.01 -11.93 -26.66
N LEU A 66 -5.00 -12.92 -27.55
CA LEU A 66 -3.81 -13.26 -28.36
C LEU A 66 -3.52 -12.16 -29.38
N SER A 67 -4.48 -11.84 -30.25
CA SER A 67 -4.32 -10.82 -31.30
C SER A 67 -4.06 -9.44 -30.70
N GLY A 68 -4.81 -9.09 -29.64
CA GLY A 68 -4.60 -7.84 -28.92
C GLY A 68 -3.23 -7.75 -28.24
N THR A 69 -2.69 -8.85 -27.72
CA THR A 69 -1.34 -8.90 -27.16
C THR A 69 -0.29 -8.66 -28.24
N ALA A 70 -0.44 -9.27 -29.42
CA ALA A 70 0.47 -9.06 -30.54
C ALA A 70 0.48 -7.60 -30.98
N LYS A 71 -0.71 -7.01 -31.13
CA LYS A 71 -0.84 -5.58 -31.49
C LYS A 71 -0.20 -4.66 -30.45
N ARG A 72 -0.49 -4.84 -29.17
CA ARG A 72 0.08 -4.02 -28.09
C ARG A 72 1.59 -4.16 -27.98
N ARG A 73 2.11 -5.41 -28.09
CA ARG A 73 3.56 -5.65 -28.11
C ARG A 73 4.23 -4.89 -29.25
N ARG A 74 3.70 -4.98 -30.48
CA ARG A 74 4.24 -4.25 -31.63
C ARG A 74 4.29 -2.75 -31.34
N LEU A 75 3.20 -2.16 -30.87
CA LEU A 75 3.15 -0.74 -30.54
C LEU A 75 4.15 -0.32 -29.47
N ILE A 76 4.39 -1.16 -28.46
CA ILE A 76 5.39 -0.91 -27.41
C ILE A 76 6.80 -0.92 -28.02
N LEU A 77 7.13 -1.93 -28.82
CA LEU A 77 8.46 -2.05 -29.44
C LEU A 77 8.74 -0.95 -30.47
N GLU A 78 7.71 -0.47 -31.15
CA GLU A 78 7.79 0.68 -32.08
C GLU A 78 7.74 2.04 -31.36
N VAL A 79 7.65 2.07 -30.03
CA VAL A 79 7.50 3.30 -29.21
C VAL A 79 6.26 4.13 -29.60
N LYS A 80 5.22 3.46 -30.11
CA LYS A 80 3.94 4.07 -30.52
C LYS A 80 2.80 3.83 -29.55
N TRP A 81 3.01 2.99 -28.53
CA TRP A 81 1.97 2.74 -27.54
C TRP A 81 1.71 3.96 -26.67
N LYS A 82 0.41 4.25 -26.47
CA LYS A 82 -0.07 5.25 -25.52
C LYS A 82 -1.20 4.63 -24.69
N PRO A 83 -1.28 4.93 -23.39
CA PRO A 83 -2.38 4.45 -22.55
C PRO A 83 -3.70 5.08 -23.01
N LYS A 84 -4.77 4.31 -22.90
CA LYS A 84 -6.13 4.78 -23.14
C LYS A 84 -6.59 5.68 -21.98
N LYS A 85 -7.58 6.52 -22.24
CA LYS A 85 -8.20 7.36 -21.21
C LYS A 85 -8.75 6.49 -20.07
N CYS A 86 -8.38 6.81 -18.83
CA CYS A 86 -8.91 6.16 -17.63
C CYS A 86 -10.39 6.48 -17.43
N ALA A 87 -11.14 5.50 -16.91
CA ALA A 87 -12.47 5.76 -16.37
C ALA A 87 -12.31 6.41 -15.00
N HIS A 88 -12.86 7.62 -14.85
CA HIS A 88 -12.80 8.38 -13.60
C HIS A 88 -14.09 8.20 -12.80
N PHE A 89 -13.97 7.89 -11.51
CA PHE A 89 -15.11 7.86 -10.58
C PHE A 89 -14.71 8.23 -9.16
N ILE A 90 -15.69 8.65 -8.38
CA ILE A 90 -15.49 9.03 -6.98
C ILE A 90 -15.88 7.86 -6.08
N LEU A 91 -14.94 7.41 -5.26
CA LEU A 91 -15.16 6.40 -4.24
C LEU A 91 -15.36 7.07 -2.87
N HIS A 92 -16.54 6.88 -2.30
CA HIS A 92 -16.83 7.29 -0.93
C HIS A 92 -16.47 6.17 0.05
N GLU A 93 -15.33 6.29 0.71
CA GLU A 93 -14.86 5.30 1.67
C GLU A 93 -14.68 5.89 3.06
N ARG A 94 -15.51 5.47 4.02
CA ARG A 94 -15.38 5.81 5.45
C ARG A 94 -15.30 7.31 5.71
N GLY A 95 -16.13 8.08 5.01
CA GLY A 95 -16.18 9.56 5.12
C GLY A 95 -15.04 10.27 4.39
N LYS A 96 -14.23 9.57 3.60
CA LYS A 96 -13.27 10.17 2.68
C LYS A 96 -13.77 10.03 1.25
N VAL A 97 -13.65 11.11 0.52
CA VAL A 97 -13.89 11.17 -0.93
C VAL A 97 -12.55 10.88 -1.62
N ARG A 98 -12.52 9.90 -2.50
CA ARG A 98 -11.31 9.51 -3.22
C ARG A 98 -11.61 9.48 -4.72
N PRO A 99 -10.98 10.33 -5.52
CA PRO A 99 -10.99 10.16 -6.97
C PRO A 99 -10.19 8.90 -7.32
N ILE A 100 -10.77 8.07 -8.17
CA ILE A 100 -10.17 6.83 -8.65
C ILE A 100 -10.08 6.91 -10.17
N ASP A 101 -8.90 6.67 -10.70
CA ASP A 101 -8.64 6.54 -12.12
C ASP A 101 -8.43 5.07 -12.45
N ALA A 102 -9.43 4.46 -13.08
CA ALA A 102 -9.36 3.05 -13.47
C ALA A 102 -8.85 2.94 -14.91
N PRO A 103 -7.65 2.40 -15.15
CA PRO A 103 -7.14 2.21 -16.50
C PRO A 103 -7.94 1.16 -17.24
N HIS A 104 -7.99 1.30 -18.58
CA HIS A 104 -8.59 0.30 -19.46
C HIS A 104 -7.92 -1.06 -19.25
N ILE A 105 -8.66 -2.16 -19.43
CA ILE A 105 -8.13 -3.51 -19.15
C ILE A 105 -6.90 -3.85 -20.00
N GLU A 106 -6.83 -3.33 -21.21
CA GLU A 106 -5.66 -3.50 -22.08
C GLU A 106 -4.40 -2.85 -21.51
N ASP A 107 -4.53 -1.64 -20.94
CA ASP A 107 -3.41 -0.95 -20.30
C ASP A 107 -3.04 -1.60 -18.96
N ARG A 108 -4.02 -2.17 -18.25
CA ARG A 108 -3.76 -2.96 -17.04
C ARG A 108 -2.87 -4.18 -17.30
N GLN A 109 -2.91 -4.76 -18.51
CA GLN A 109 -1.97 -5.82 -18.90
C GLN A 109 -0.53 -5.32 -18.86
N ILE A 110 -0.28 -4.15 -19.44
CA ILE A 110 1.05 -3.52 -19.52
C ILE A 110 1.50 -3.09 -18.11
N HIS A 111 0.64 -2.37 -17.39
CA HIS A 111 0.90 -1.93 -16.02
C HIS A 111 1.22 -3.09 -15.08
N LYS A 112 0.47 -4.20 -15.18
CA LYS A 112 0.69 -5.37 -14.34
C LYS A 112 2.02 -6.06 -14.66
N LEU A 113 2.36 -6.18 -15.93
CA LEU A 113 3.63 -6.74 -16.37
C LEU A 113 4.79 -5.86 -15.90
N GLU A 114 4.75 -4.55 -16.19
CA GLU A 114 5.75 -3.59 -15.74
C GLU A 114 5.96 -3.63 -14.23
N THR A 115 4.87 -3.54 -13.45
CA THR A 115 4.96 -3.57 -11.98
C THR A 115 5.63 -4.83 -11.48
N ASN A 116 5.28 -6.01 -12.03
CA ASN A 116 5.75 -7.29 -11.50
C ASN A 116 7.11 -7.73 -12.05
N LYS A 117 7.44 -7.36 -13.28
CA LYS A 117 8.70 -7.76 -13.94
C LYS A 117 9.79 -6.69 -13.87
N VAL A 118 9.43 -5.41 -13.69
CA VAL A 118 10.38 -4.30 -13.68
C VAL A 118 10.43 -3.61 -12.33
N LEU A 119 9.36 -2.90 -11.94
CA LEU A 119 9.39 -2.02 -10.77
C LEU A 119 9.61 -2.79 -9.46
N SER A 120 8.86 -3.88 -9.25
CA SER A 120 8.95 -4.66 -8.02
C SER A 120 10.33 -5.32 -7.83
N PRO A 121 10.93 -6.02 -8.80
CA PRO A 121 12.27 -6.58 -8.68
C PRO A 121 13.35 -5.52 -8.45
N LEU A 122 13.23 -4.35 -9.06
CA LEU A 122 14.23 -3.28 -8.95
C LEU A 122 14.12 -2.49 -7.65
N TYR A 123 12.89 -2.22 -7.17
CA TYR A 123 12.66 -1.34 -6.03
C TYR A 123 12.62 -2.06 -4.68
N THR A 124 12.01 -3.25 -4.62
CA THR A 124 11.84 -3.98 -3.36
C THR A 124 13.16 -4.17 -2.59
N PRO A 125 14.30 -4.51 -3.24
CA PRO A 125 15.57 -4.65 -2.55
C PRO A 125 16.15 -3.36 -1.97
N SER A 126 15.61 -2.19 -2.35
CA SER A 126 16.02 -0.89 -1.79
C SER A 126 15.17 -0.46 -0.60
N MET A 127 14.01 -1.09 -0.39
CA MET A 127 13.11 -0.81 0.70
C MET A 127 13.60 -1.44 2.01
N ILE A 128 13.29 -0.80 3.12
CA ILE A 128 13.53 -1.39 4.44
C ILE A 128 12.63 -2.60 4.68
N TYR A 129 13.09 -3.55 5.51
CA TYR A 129 12.29 -4.72 5.85
C TYR A 129 10.94 -4.33 6.47
N ASP A 130 10.90 -3.28 7.30
CA ASP A 130 9.73 -2.80 8.03
C ASP A 130 8.79 -1.89 7.19
N ASN A 131 8.96 -1.83 5.87
CA ASN A 131 7.94 -1.34 4.95
C ASN A 131 6.96 -2.48 4.65
N GLY A 132 5.70 -2.33 5.06
CA GLY A 132 4.70 -3.40 5.05
C GLY A 132 3.71 -3.34 3.90
N ALA A 133 3.76 -2.32 3.03
CA ALA A 133 2.76 -2.09 2.00
C ALA A 133 3.18 -2.63 0.62
N SER A 134 2.21 -3.10 -0.16
CA SER A 134 2.34 -3.46 -1.59
C SER A 134 3.54 -4.36 -1.93
N GLN A 135 3.90 -5.28 -1.04
CA GLN A 135 4.97 -6.25 -1.25
C GLN A 135 4.43 -7.68 -1.07
N LYS A 136 4.92 -8.60 -1.90
CA LYS A 136 4.55 -10.03 -1.81
C LYS A 136 4.88 -10.59 -0.42
N GLY A 137 3.94 -11.31 0.18
CA GLY A 137 4.09 -11.87 1.53
C GLY A 137 3.95 -10.87 2.67
N LYS A 138 3.77 -9.57 2.37
CA LYS A 138 3.50 -8.54 3.35
C LYS A 138 2.09 -7.96 3.19
N GLY A 139 1.68 -7.16 4.13
CA GLY A 139 0.37 -6.53 4.18
C GLY A 139 0.10 -5.99 5.58
N LEU A 140 -1.09 -5.47 5.81
CA LEU A 140 -1.44 -4.81 7.07
C LEU A 140 -1.27 -5.73 8.29
N HIS A 141 -1.67 -7.02 8.18
CA HIS A 141 -1.53 -7.98 9.27
C HIS A 141 -0.09 -8.33 9.58
N TRP A 142 0.72 -8.51 8.53
CA TRP A 142 2.16 -8.69 8.68
C TRP A 142 2.78 -7.49 9.38
N HIS A 143 2.38 -6.28 8.98
CA HIS A 143 2.90 -5.05 9.56
C HIS A 143 2.53 -4.89 11.04
N PHE A 144 1.31 -5.24 11.43
CA PHE A 144 0.91 -5.28 12.83
C PHE A 144 1.71 -6.30 13.65
N LYS A 145 2.00 -7.49 13.08
CA LYS A 145 2.90 -8.46 13.72
C LYS A 145 4.31 -7.88 13.92
N ARG A 146 4.81 -7.12 12.93
CA ARG A 146 6.12 -6.46 13.04
C ARG A 146 6.13 -5.40 14.13
N LEU A 147 5.15 -4.50 14.16
CA LEU A 147 5.04 -3.48 15.20
C LEU A 147 4.93 -4.12 16.60
N LYS A 148 4.16 -5.21 16.76
CA LYS A 148 4.12 -5.98 18.01
C LYS A 148 5.51 -6.52 18.41
N LYS A 149 6.25 -7.10 17.46
CA LYS A 149 7.61 -7.60 17.72
C LYS A 149 8.56 -6.46 18.17
N GLN A 150 8.47 -5.30 17.54
CA GLN A 150 9.28 -4.14 17.88
C GLN A 150 8.91 -3.56 19.25
N LEU A 151 7.61 -3.47 19.58
CA LEU A 151 7.15 -3.09 20.92
C LEU A 151 7.60 -4.08 22.00
N SER A 152 7.55 -5.39 21.73
CA SER A 152 8.06 -6.41 22.64
C SER A 152 9.59 -6.32 22.83
N TRP A 153 10.32 -6.01 21.74
CA TRP A 153 11.75 -5.79 21.81
C TRP A 153 12.10 -4.55 22.63
N HIS A 154 11.35 -3.48 22.44
CA HIS A 154 11.49 -2.23 23.21
C HIS A 154 11.19 -2.48 24.70
N TYR A 155 10.07 -3.14 25.00
CA TYR A 155 9.66 -3.43 26.38
C TYR A 155 10.70 -4.24 27.16
N ARG A 156 11.31 -5.25 26.55
CA ARG A 156 12.34 -6.06 27.22
C ARG A 156 13.59 -5.27 27.61
N ARG A 157 13.84 -4.12 26.99
CA ARG A 157 15.02 -3.27 27.25
C ARG A 157 14.71 -2.06 28.11
N TYR A 158 13.55 -1.48 27.92
CA TYR A 158 13.21 -0.17 28.45
C TYR A 158 11.83 -0.15 29.14
N GLY A 159 11.18 -1.28 29.29
CA GLY A 159 9.83 -1.32 29.84
C GLY A 159 8.85 -0.50 29.02
N ARG A 160 8.10 0.38 29.69
CA ARG A 160 7.15 1.31 29.07
C ARG A 160 7.73 2.72 28.92
N GLU A 161 9.02 2.88 29.16
CA GLU A 161 9.69 4.17 28.97
C GLU A 161 9.69 4.60 27.53
N GLY A 162 9.69 5.93 27.31
CA GLY A 162 9.72 6.52 26.00
C GLY A 162 8.36 6.70 25.35
N ALA A 163 8.40 6.96 24.05
CA ALA A 163 7.22 7.30 23.28
C ALA A 163 7.28 6.76 21.85
N VAL A 164 6.12 6.77 21.19
CA VAL A 164 5.99 6.55 19.75
C VAL A 164 5.74 7.90 19.05
N PHE A 165 6.53 8.20 18.04
CA PHE A 165 6.25 9.24 17.06
C PHE A 165 5.47 8.65 15.90
N LEU A 166 4.30 9.17 15.64
CA LEU A 166 3.45 8.87 14.49
C LEU A 166 3.54 10.02 13.50
N LEU A 167 3.81 9.71 12.23
CA LEU A 167 3.91 10.68 11.14
C LEU A 167 2.97 10.25 10.02
N ASP A 168 2.25 11.22 9.45
CA ASP A 168 1.31 11.08 8.33
C ASP A 168 1.78 11.97 7.17
N LEU A 169 1.91 11.42 5.98
CA LEU A 169 2.24 12.20 4.80
C LEU A 169 1.00 12.86 4.21
N LYS A 170 1.11 14.15 3.86
CA LYS A 170 -0.03 14.95 3.41
C LYS A 170 -0.36 14.64 1.94
N GLY A 171 -1.53 13.99 1.72
CA GLY A 171 -2.00 13.71 0.36
C GLY A 171 -0.92 12.98 -0.44
N PHE A 172 -0.42 11.86 0.09
CA PHE A 172 0.79 11.21 -0.41
C PHE A 172 0.73 10.93 -1.91
N PHE A 173 -0.36 10.36 -2.42
CA PHE A 173 -0.57 10.16 -3.85
C PHE A 173 -0.87 11.46 -4.61
N PRO A 174 -1.85 12.28 -4.22
CA PRO A 174 -2.17 13.51 -4.98
C PRO A 174 -1.04 14.54 -5.02
N ASN A 175 -0.13 14.53 -4.04
CA ASN A 175 1.00 15.48 -3.97
C ASN A 175 2.33 14.86 -4.38
N ALA A 176 2.35 13.63 -4.91
CA ALA A 176 3.59 12.99 -5.35
C ALA A 176 4.34 13.86 -6.36
N ASN A 177 5.61 14.12 -6.11
CA ASN A 177 6.46 14.83 -7.04
C ASN A 177 6.97 13.85 -8.11
N ARG A 178 6.50 13.99 -9.36
CA ARG A 178 6.85 13.10 -10.48
C ARG A 178 8.34 13.16 -10.81
N ASN A 179 9.01 14.29 -10.60
CA ASN A 179 10.46 14.38 -10.83
C ASN A 179 11.25 13.40 -9.96
N LEU A 180 10.80 13.14 -8.72
CA LEU A 180 11.42 12.13 -7.86
C LEU A 180 11.25 10.73 -8.43
N ILE A 181 10.11 10.45 -9.07
CA ILE A 181 9.82 9.17 -9.70
C ILE A 181 10.72 8.99 -10.93
N TYR A 182 10.82 9.99 -11.82
CA TYR A 182 11.74 9.95 -12.96
C TYR A 182 13.21 9.78 -12.55
N GLN A 183 13.64 10.46 -11.48
CA GLN A 183 14.97 10.25 -10.91
C GLN A 183 15.18 8.81 -10.42
N ARG A 184 14.13 8.18 -9.90
CA ARG A 184 14.19 6.77 -9.49
C ARG A 184 14.24 5.84 -10.71
N HIS A 185 13.46 6.09 -11.75
CA HIS A 185 13.57 5.36 -13.02
C HIS A 185 15.00 5.41 -13.53
N LYS A 186 15.59 6.60 -13.65
CA LYS A 186 16.99 6.79 -14.05
C LYS A 186 17.99 6.03 -13.15
N LYS A 187 17.72 5.96 -11.84
CA LYS A 187 18.58 5.29 -10.85
C LYS A 187 18.51 3.76 -10.92
N PHE A 188 17.39 3.18 -11.35
CA PHE A 188 17.12 1.74 -11.21
C PHE A 188 16.91 1.00 -12.54
N ILE A 189 16.39 1.66 -13.59
CA ILE A 189 16.10 1.06 -14.90
C ILE A 189 17.20 1.49 -15.86
N MET A 190 18.08 0.55 -16.26
CA MET A 190 19.25 0.86 -17.09
C MET A 190 18.93 0.79 -18.58
N ASP A 191 17.97 -0.05 -18.98
CA ASP A 191 17.51 -0.07 -20.38
C ASP A 191 16.72 1.22 -20.68
N ASP A 192 17.19 1.98 -21.68
CA ASP A 192 16.64 3.30 -21.98
C ASP A 192 15.21 3.24 -22.52
N ARG A 193 14.89 2.21 -23.32
CA ARG A 193 13.55 2.03 -23.90
C ARG A 193 12.55 1.61 -22.84
N LEU A 194 12.96 0.71 -21.94
CA LEU A 194 12.15 0.28 -20.81
C LEU A 194 11.90 1.45 -19.84
N ARG A 195 12.92 2.28 -19.61
CA ARG A 195 12.80 3.49 -18.80
C ARG A 195 11.86 4.51 -19.45
N ALA A 196 11.98 4.73 -20.77
CA ALA A 196 11.09 5.63 -21.51
C ALA A 196 9.62 5.17 -21.40
N LEU A 197 9.34 3.87 -21.45
CA LEU A 197 8.00 3.33 -21.24
C LEU A 197 7.50 3.59 -19.81
N ALA A 198 8.33 3.36 -18.80
CA ALA A 198 7.98 3.65 -17.41
C ALA A 198 7.70 5.16 -17.19
N ASP A 199 8.54 6.02 -17.77
CA ASP A 199 8.34 7.48 -17.74
C ASP A 199 7.05 7.89 -18.45
N LEU A 200 6.73 7.27 -19.60
CA LEU A 200 5.50 7.52 -20.35
C LEU A 200 4.26 7.15 -19.50
N ILE A 201 4.26 6.01 -18.83
CA ILE A 201 3.15 5.59 -17.97
C ILE A 201 2.91 6.62 -16.84
N VAL A 202 3.96 7.18 -16.25
CA VAL A 202 3.83 8.24 -15.24
C VAL A 202 3.36 9.55 -15.87
N THR A 203 3.89 9.92 -17.03
CA THR A 203 3.56 11.18 -17.75
C THR A 203 2.09 11.21 -18.16
N GLU A 204 1.60 10.13 -18.77
CA GLU A 204 0.22 10.01 -19.27
C GLU A 204 -0.79 9.68 -18.15
N SER A 205 -0.31 9.37 -16.95
CA SER A 205 -1.19 9.14 -15.80
C SER A 205 -1.95 10.42 -15.41
N PRO A 206 -3.26 10.32 -15.08
CA PRO A 206 -4.04 11.48 -14.65
C PRO A 206 -3.40 12.20 -13.46
N CYS A 207 -3.46 13.52 -13.49
CA CYS A 207 -3.04 14.38 -12.39
C CYS A 207 -3.88 15.65 -12.32
N THR A 208 -4.04 16.21 -11.14
CA THR A 208 -4.77 17.47 -10.92
C THR A 208 -3.87 18.69 -11.08
N VAL A 209 -2.57 18.52 -10.86
CA VAL A 209 -1.56 19.58 -10.95
C VAL A 209 -0.43 19.07 -11.84
N PRO A 210 -0.01 19.81 -12.87
CA PRO A 210 1.10 19.42 -13.74
C PRO A 210 2.36 19.06 -12.95
N GLY A 211 2.99 17.93 -13.27
CA GLY A 211 4.18 17.42 -12.60
C GLY A 211 3.96 16.89 -11.18
N ARG A 212 2.72 16.88 -10.68
CA ARG A 212 2.37 16.37 -9.36
C ARG A 212 1.19 15.42 -9.40
N GLY A 213 1.24 14.44 -8.51
CA GLY A 213 0.17 13.48 -8.29
C GLY A 213 0.36 12.18 -9.05
N MET A 214 0.06 11.09 -8.36
CA MET A 214 -0.06 9.74 -8.90
C MET A 214 -1.49 9.25 -8.71
N PRO A 215 -2.10 8.65 -9.73
CA PRO A 215 -3.50 8.23 -9.66
C PRO A 215 -3.69 7.06 -8.70
N LEU A 216 -4.84 7.05 -8.03
CA LEU A 216 -5.32 5.89 -7.30
C LEU A 216 -6.07 4.97 -8.26
N GLY A 217 -5.68 3.69 -8.30
CA GLY A 217 -6.28 2.67 -9.17
C GLY A 217 -5.34 2.16 -10.25
N VAL A 218 -4.22 2.81 -10.47
CA VAL A 218 -3.15 2.39 -11.40
C VAL A 218 -2.10 1.58 -10.62
N GLU A 219 -1.80 0.34 -11.04
CA GLU A 219 -0.92 -0.58 -10.30
C GLU A 219 0.53 -0.06 -10.18
N PRO A 220 1.18 0.47 -11.23
CA PRO A 220 2.50 1.09 -11.13
C PRO A 220 2.57 2.20 -10.09
N SER A 221 1.54 3.05 -10.00
CA SER A 221 1.50 4.14 -9.01
C SER A 221 1.68 3.66 -7.58
N GLN A 222 1.14 2.49 -7.23
CA GLN A 222 1.31 1.92 -5.88
C GLN A 222 2.76 1.50 -5.63
N GLN A 223 3.41 0.88 -6.62
CA GLN A 223 4.79 0.44 -6.50
C GLN A 223 5.76 1.62 -6.44
N GLU A 224 5.51 2.65 -7.25
CA GLU A 224 6.26 3.91 -7.19
C GLU A 224 6.14 4.54 -5.81
N MET A 225 4.92 4.75 -5.33
CA MET A 225 4.68 5.45 -4.09
C MET A 225 5.21 4.71 -2.86
N VAL A 226 5.07 3.39 -2.78
CA VAL A 226 5.59 2.62 -1.63
C VAL A 226 7.11 2.62 -1.58
N SER A 227 7.76 2.76 -2.73
CA SER A 227 9.22 2.80 -2.84
C SER A 227 9.82 4.20 -2.69
N LEU A 228 9.03 5.25 -2.97
CA LEU A 228 9.49 6.63 -3.03
C LEU A 228 10.28 7.09 -1.78
N PRO A 229 9.84 6.79 -0.54
CA PRO A 229 10.55 7.24 0.67
C PRO A 229 11.74 6.36 1.07
N SER A 230 12.16 5.38 0.26
CA SER A 230 13.21 4.40 0.65
C SER A 230 14.53 5.02 1.08
N ASP A 231 14.93 6.18 0.54
CA ASP A 231 16.17 6.84 0.94
C ASP A 231 16.04 7.43 2.36
N ILE A 232 14.83 7.89 2.74
CA ILE A 232 14.52 8.38 4.09
C ILE A 232 14.38 7.21 5.06
N ASP A 233 13.75 6.13 4.64
CA ASP A 233 13.64 4.90 5.42
C ASP A 233 15.01 4.33 5.80
N ASN A 234 15.92 4.29 4.81
CA ASN A 234 17.30 3.84 5.02
C ASN A 234 18.07 4.82 5.90
N PHE A 235 17.80 6.13 5.82
CA PHE A 235 18.36 7.10 6.75
C PHE A 235 17.93 6.80 8.20
N ILE A 236 16.64 6.57 8.44
CA ILE A 236 16.09 6.23 9.76
C ILE A 236 16.74 4.94 10.30
N LYS A 237 16.79 3.88 9.47
CA LYS A 237 17.26 2.56 9.89
C LYS A 237 18.78 2.45 9.99
N CYS A 238 19.51 3.00 9.01
CA CYS A 238 20.92 2.72 8.85
C CYS A 238 21.82 3.87 9.37
N GLN A 239 21.38 5.12 9.24
CA GLN A 239 22.19 6.26 9.69
C GLN A 239 21.85 6.66 11.13
N LEU A 240 20.54 6.73 11.46
CA LEU A 240 20.13 7.00 12.84
C LEU A 240 20.12 5.73 13.72
N GLY A 241 20.28 4.54 13.14
CA GLY A 241 20.33 3.28 13.88
C GLY A 241 19.02 2.89 14.58
N ILE A 242 17.88 3.47 14.17
CA ILE A 242 16.62 3.29 14.86
C ILE A 242 16.00 1.92 14.53
N HIS A 243 16.07 1.00 15.48
CA HIS A 243 15.56 -0.36 15.32
C HIS A 243 14.02 -0.39 15.23
N CYS A 244 13.33 0.31 16.14
CA CYS A 244 11.88 0.30 16.27
C CYS A 244 11.24 1.41 15.41
N ALA A 245 11.28 1.23 14.10
CA ALA A 245 10.64 2.11 13.14
C ALA A 245 10.10 1.31 11.96
N GLY A 246 9.09 1.84 11.27
CA GLY A 246 8.52 1.25 10.06
C GLY A 246 7.38 2.09 9.52
N HIS A 247 6.88 1.72 8.35
CA HIS A 247 5.73 2.42 7.75
C HIS A 247 4.83 1.50 6.93
N TYR A 248 3.61 1.93 6.76
CA TYR A 248 2.63 1.33 5.86
C TYR A 248 2.04 2.43 4.98
N MET A 249 2.46 2.52 3.73
CA MET A 249 2.18 3.63 2.82
C MET A 249 2.61 4.97 3.41
N ASP A 250 1.66 5.85 3.69
CA ASP A 250 1.79 7.20 4.24
C ASP A 250 1.88 7.26 5.79
N ASP A 251 1.56 6.16 6.48
CA ASP A 251 1.58 6.07 7.94
C ASP A 251 2.92 5.56 8.46
N TYR A 252 3.66 6.36 9.24
CA TYR A 252 4.94 6.01 9.87
C TYR A 252 4.82 5.87 11.38
N TYR A 253 5.64 5.01 11.97
CA TYR A 253 5.90 4.98 13.41
C TYR A 253 7.40 4.87 13.71
N ILE A 254 7.82 5.55 14.79
CA ILE A 254 9.19 5.51 15.32
C ILE A 254 9.08 5.46 16.84
N ILE A 255 9.80 4.55 17.48
CA ILE A 255 9.75 4.34 18.93
C ILE A 255 11.17 4.48 19.48
N LEU A 256 11.34 5.36 20.48
CA LEU A 256 12.59 5.54 21.22
C LEU A 256 12.29 5.61 22.72
N PRO A 257 13.25 5.18 23.59
CA PRO A 257 13.11 5.28 25.03
C PRO A 257 13.25 6.71 25.56
N ASP A 258 14.09 7.51 24.94
CA ASP A 258 14.25 8.93 25.27
C ASP A 258 13.28 9.80 24.45
N VAL A 259 12.42 10.53 25.14
CA VAL A 259 11.39 11.38 24.54
C VAL A 259 12.01 12.63 23.92
N GLU A 260 13.05 13.21 24.51
CA GLU A 260 13.70 14.41 23.95
C GLU A 260 14.49 14.06 22.69
N GLU A 261 15.19 12.92 22.70
CA GLU A 261 15.81 12.38 21.48
C GLU A 261 14.77 12.11 20.40
N LEU A 262 13.61 11.51 20.76
CA LEU A 262 12.53 11.28 19.79
C LEU A 262 12.01 12.60 19.20
N LYS A 263 11.91 13.67 19.97
CA LYS A 263 11.52 15.00 19.47
C LYS A 263 12.56 15.56 18.49
N ARG A 264 13.88 15.41 18.79
CA ARG A 264 14.95 15.81 17.89
C ARG A 264 14.91 15.04 16.57
N VAL A 265 14.80 13.72 16.66
CA VAL A 265 14.68 12.81 15.51
C VAL A 265 13.43 13.14 14.69
N ALA A 266 12.29 13.40 15.31
CA ALA A 266 11.05 13.76 14.62
C ALA A 266 11.21 15.02 13.78
N ARG A 267 11.83 16.09 14.34
CA ARG A 267 12.12 17.32 13.60
C ARG A 267 13.05 17.08 12.41
N LEU A 268 14.10 16.27 12.61
CA LEU A 268 15.06 15.93 11.56
C LEU A 268 14.40 15.14 10.41
N ILE A 269 13.57 14.17 10.73
CA ILE A 269 12.85 13.34 9.73
C ILE A 269 11.84 14.19 8.96
N ILE A 270 11.07 15.05 9.63
CA ILE A 270 10.13 15.97 8.97
C ILE A 270 10.87 16.85 7.98
N LYS A 271 11.97 17.50 8.42
CA LYS A 271 12.81 18.34 7.54
C LYS A 271 13.32 17.55 6.34
N ARG A 272 13.73 16.29 6.53
CA ARG A 272 14.25 15.46 5.45
C ARG A 272 13.19 15.07 4.44
N PHE A 273 11.95 14.81 4.87
CA PHE A 273 10.80 14.62 3.97
C PHE A 273 10.52 15.89 3.16
N GLU A 274 10.48 17.05 3.81
CA GLU A 274 10.25 18.34 3.16
C GLU A 274 11.34 18.67 2.13
N MET A 275 12.62 18.46 2.47
CA MET A 275 13.74 18.61 1.53
C MET A 275 13.66 17.66 0.34
N ALA A 276 13.11 16.46 0.53
CA ALA A 276 12.85 15.52 -0.55
C ALA A 276 11.58 15.85 -1.34
N GLY A 277 10.89 16.96 -1.04
CA GLY A 277 9.65 17.36 -1.73
C GLY A 277 8.42 16.49 -1.37
N ILE A 278 8.49 15.73 -0.29
CA ILE A 278 7.38 14.90 0.23
C ILE A 278 6.71 15.64 1.39
N LEU A 279 5.43 16.00 1.21
CA LEU A 279 4.72 16.82 2.18
C LEU A 279 4.32 16.04 3.43
N VAL A 280 4.62 16.61 4.60
CA VAL A 280 4.24 16.03 5.90
C VAL A 280 3.00 16.72 6.44
N ASN A 281 2.06 15.97 6.99
CA ASN A 281 0.88 16.49 7.67
C ASN A 281 1.20 16.79 9.14
N LYS A 282 1.83 17.94 9.41
CA LYS A 282 2.26 18.33 10.77
C LYS A 282 1.14 18.28 11.82
N ARG A 283 -0.12 18.56 11.42
CA ARG A 283 -1.28 18.52 12.34
C ARG A 283 -1.62 17.11 12.83
N LYS A 284 -1.26 16.09 12.06
CA LYS A 284 -1.48 14.68 12.41
C LYS A 284 -0.24 14.00 13.02
N CYS A 285 0.93 14.63 12.95
CA CYS A 285 2.12 14.15 13.64
C CYS A 285 1.92 14.21 15.15
N LYS A 286 2.19 13.10 15.84
CA LYS A 286 1.98 12.99 17.28
C LYS A 286 3.09 12.20 17.94
N ILE A 287 3.55 12.67 19.09
CA ILE A 287 4.39 11.91 20.02
C ILE A 287 3.49 11.46 21.17
N ILE A 288 3.39 10.17 21.40
CA ILE A 288 2.50 9.56 22.38
C ILE A 288 3.33 8.67 23.31
N PRO A 289 3.33 8.90 24.64
CA PRO A 289 4.01 8.02 25.60
C PRO A 289 3.52 6.58 25.47
N LEU A 290 4.42 5.61 25.59
CA LEU A 290 4.09 4.18 25.50
C LEU A 290 3.19 3.68 26.66
N THR A 291 3.07 4.46 27.73
CA THR A 291 2.09 4.24 28.80
C THR A 291 0.64 4.49 28.34
N LYS A 292 0.44 5.23 27.25
CA LYS A 292 -0.87 5.54 26.66
C LYS A 292 -1.10 4.70 25.40
N PRO A 293 -2.35 4.32 25.10
CA PRO A 293 -2.67 3.66 23.84
C PRO A 293 -2.52 4.61 22.65
N PHE A 294 -1.99 4.12 21.54
CA PHE A 294 -1.89 4.87 20.29
C PHE A 294 -2.61 4.17 19.13
N ARG A 295 -2.90 4.93 18.07
CA ARG A 295 -3.55 4.40 16.86
C ARG A 295 -2.56 4.38 15.70
N PHE A 296 -2.47 3.24 15.01
CA PHE A 296 -1.69 3.08 13.80
C PHE A 296 -2.48 2.26 12.78
N CYS A 297 -2.56 2.73 11.53
CA CYS A 297 -3.31 2.06 10.44
C CYS A 297 -4.71 1.57 10.86
N LYS A 298 -5.47 2.42 11.56
CA LYS A 298 -6.84 2.13 12.06
C LYS A 298 -6.93 1.01 13.11
N ALA A 299 -5.81 0.59 13.70
CA ALA A 299 -5.77 -0.28 14.88
C ALA A 299 -5.32 0.51 16.12
N ARG A 300 -5.74 0.09 17.30
CA ARG A 300 -5.34 0.66 18.58
C ARG A 300 -4.37 -0.30 19.28
N PHE A 301 -3.16 0.15 19.51
CA PHE A 301 -2.12 -0.57 20.22
C PHE A 301 -2.08 -0.09 21.68
N THR A 302 -1.93 -1.03 22.60
CA THR A 302 -1.75 -0.75 24.03
C THR A 302 -0.64 -1.65 24.54
N LEU A 303 0.41 -1.06 25.09
CA LEU A 303 1.46 -1.75 25.82
C LEU A 303 1.07 -1.76 27.29
N THR A 304 0.78 -2.95 27.83
CA THR A 304 0.40 -3.09 29.26
C THR A 304 1.63 -3.06 30.18
N GLU A 305 1.41 -2.92 31.47
CA GLU A 305 2.47 -2.98 32.48
C GLU A 305 3.22 -4.29 32.49
N THR A 306 2.53 -5.39 32.20
CA THR A 306 3.11 -6.72 32.09
C THR A 306 3.79 -7.00 30.74
N GLY A 307 3.98 -5.99 29.87
CA GLY A 307 4.58 -6.15 28.55
C GLY A 307 3.67 -6.79 27.48
N LYS A 308 2.44 -7.15 27.83
CA LYS A 308 1.47 -7.67 26.87
C LYS A 308 1.03 -6.55 25.92
N ILE A 309 1.07 -6.82 24.61
CA ILE A 309 0.63 -5.87 23.59
C ILE A 309 -0.78 -6.26 23.11
N LYS A 310 -1.76 -5.41 23.46
CA LYS A 310 -3.14 -5.56 23.01
C LYS A 310 -3.32 -4.78 21.70
N VAL A 311 -3.90 -5.41 20.69
CA VAL A 311 -4.24 -4.76 19.41
C VAL A 311 -5.74 -4.90 19.18
N ASN A 312 -6.43 -3.77 19.14
CA ASN A 312 -7.89 -3.73 19.01
C ASN A 312 -8.28 -2.91 17.78
N GLY A 313 -9.40 -3.24 17.16
CA GLY A 313 -10.03 -2.39 16.15
C GLY A 313 -10.50 -1.05 16.75
N CYS A 314 -10.61 -0.01 15.92
CA CYS A 314 -11.09 1.28 16.38
C CYS A 314 -12.60 1.25 16.71
N ARG A 315 -13.03 1.93 17.78
CA ARG A 315 -14.44 2.03 18.19
C ARG A 315 -15.33 2.59 17.08
N ASP A 316 -14.82 3.50 16.29
CA ASP A 316 -15.54 4.11 15.16
C ASP A 316 -15.94 3.09 14.08
N GLY A 317 -15.17 1.99 13.92
CA GLY A 317 -15.48 0.87 13.03
C GLY A 317 -16.77 0.16 13.45
N VAL A 318 -16.90 -0.15 14.75
CA VAL A 318 -18.11 -0.80 15.29
C VAL A 318 -19.33 0.07 15.14
N LYS A 319 -19.22 1.38 15.46
CA LYS A 319 -20.32 2.33 15.30
C LYS A 319 -20.81 2.39 13.85
N ARG A 320 -19.87 2.44 12.89
CA ARG A 320 -20.21 2.42 11.45
C ARG A 320 -20.85 1.10 11.04
N ALA A 321 -20.31 -0.04 11.47
CA ALA A 321 -20.87 -1.34 11.16
C ALA A 321 -22.33 -1.48 11.65
N ARG A 322 -22.61 -1.00 12.87
CA ARG A 322 -23.96 -0.98 13.42
C ARG A 322 -24.91 -0.09 12.62
N ARG A 323 -24.46 1.13 12.23
CA ARG A 323 -25.26 2.02 11.38
C ARG A 323 -25.54 1.39 10.02
N LYS A 324 -24.53 0.72 9.46
CA LYS A 324 -24.66 0.05 8.15
C LYS A 324 -25.61 -1.15 8.18
N LEU A 325 -25.64 -1.93 9.27
CA LEU A 325 -26.64 -3.00 9.44
C LEU A 325 -28.07 -2.44 9.50
N LYS A 326 -28.30 -1.32 10.22
CA LYS A 326 -29.60 -0.65 10.23
C LYS A 326 -30.00 -0.14 8.85
N LEU A 327 -29.06 0.46 8.10
CA LEU A 327 -29.29 0.89 6.73
C LEU A 327 -29.63 -0.29 5.81
N PHE A 328 -28.91 -1.39 5.92
CA PHE A 328 -29.13 -2.60 5.14
C PHE A 328 -30.49 -3.24 5.44
N HIS A 329 -30.94 -3.18 6.69
CA HIS A 329 -32.28 -3.63 7.05
C HIS A 329 -33.35 -2.82 6.31
N ARG A 330 -33.25 -1.49 6.29
CA ARG A 330 -34.16 -0.63 5.52
C ARG A 330 -34.11 -0.94 4.01
N GLN A 331 -32.90 -1.06 3.45
CA GLN A 331 -32.71 -1.39 2.02
C GLN A 331 -33.22 -2.80 1.68
N PHE A 332 -33.16 -3.75 2.61
CA PHE A 332 -33.73 -5.07 2.45
C PHE A 332 -35.27 -5.02 2.37
N LEU A 333 -35.91 -4.27 3.26
CA LEU A 333 -37.35 -4.06 3.23
C LEU A 333 -37.83 -3.34 1.95
N GLU A 334 -36.98 -2.48 1.38
CA GLU A 334 -37.22 -1.80 0.10
C GLU A 334 -36.88 -2.68 -1.13
N GLY A 335 -36.46 -3.93 -0.96
CA GLY A 335 -36.05 -4.82 -2.05
C GLY A 335 -34.72 -4.48 -2.72
N LYS A 336 -33.99 -3.48 -2.19
CA LYS A 336 -32.72 -2.98 -2.75
C LYS A 336 -31.51 -3.81 -2.34
N LYS A 337 -31.65 -4.73 -1.39
CA LYS A 337 -30.58 -5.59 -0.90
C LYS A 337 -31.08 -6.98 -0.57
N THR A 338 -30.25 -7.99 -0.86
CA THR A 338 -30.52 -9.38 -0.52
C THR A 338 -29.90 -9.78 0.82
N LEU A 339 -30.42 -10.83 1.45
CA LEU A 339 -29.82 -11.42 2.65
C LEU A 339 -28.39 -11.90 2.38
N GLN A 340 -28.12 -12.45 1.20
CA GLN A 340 -26.80 -12.92 0.80
C GLN A 340 -25.75 -11.78 0.81
N GLU A 341 -26.08 -10.61 0.28
CA GLU A 341 -25.17 -9.43 0.31
C GLU A 341 -24.92 -8.93 1.73
N ILE A 342 -25.92 -9.04 2.61
CA ILE A 342 -25.82 -8.67 4.01
C ILE A 342 -24.90 -9.63 4.76
N ASP A 343 -25.02 -10.93 4.48
CA ASP A 343 -24.15 -11.96 5.05
C ASP A 343 -22.69 -11.81 4.59
N GLN A 344 -22.45 -11.56 3.32
CA GLN A 344 -21.12 -11.25 2.78
C GLN A 344 -20.48 -10.04 3.50
N TYR A 345 -21.30 -9.01 3.78
CA TYR A 345 -20.82 -7.88 4.58
C TYR A 345 -20.44 -8.31 6.00
N MET A 346 -21.25 -9.15 6.65
CA MET A 346 -20.94 -9.65 8.01
C MET A 346 -19.71 -10.55 8.05
N GLU A 347 -19.49 -11.37 7.02
CA GLU A 347 -18.26 -12.15 6.89
C GLU A 347 -17.01 -11.25 6.78
N SER A 348 -17.10 -10.19 5.97
CA SER A 348 -16.04 -9.18 5.87
C SER A 348 -15.75 -8.53 7.23
N GLN A 349 -16.79 -8.17 8.02
CA GLN A 349 -16.61 -7.65 9.37
C GLN A 349 -16.01 -8.69 10.31
N THR A 350 -16.45 -9.93 10.20
CA THR A 350 -15.94 -11.06 11.01
C THR A 350 -14.46 -11.27 10.77
N SER A 351 -14.02 -11.31 9.52
CA SER A 351 -12.62 -11.46 9.11
C SER A 351 -11.78 -10.29 9.66
N TYR A 352 -12.27 -9.07 9.56
CA TYR A 352 -11.59 -7.89 10.10
C TYR A 352 -11.41 -7.97 11.61
N TYR A 353 -12.45 -8.31 12.39
CA TYR A 353 -12.36 -8.35 13.86
C TYR A 353 -11.62 -9.58 14.40
N ARG A 354 -11.60 -10.70 13.67
CA ARG A 354 -10.77 -11.88 14.03
C ARG A 354 -9.28 -11.58 14.02
N THR A 355 -8.83 -10.61 13.23
CA THR A 355 -7.41 -10.20 13.20
C THR A 355 -6.98 -9.44 14.44
N PHE A 356 -7.93 -8.89 15.15
CA PHE A 356 -7.75 -8.29 16.47
C PHE A 356 -8.44 -9.20 17.47
N ASN A 357 -7.88 -9.42 18.63
CA ASN A 357 -8.54 -10.19 19.71
C ASN A 357 -9.82 -9.46 20.23
N ASP A 358 -10.66 -9.01 19.33
CA ASP A 358 -11.86 -8.18 19.59
C ASP A 358 -13.16 -9.03 19.61
N HIS A 359 -13.10 -10.23 20.22
CA HIS A 359 -14.23 -11.17 20.28
C HIS A 359 -15.52 -10.53 20.81
N GLY A 360 -15.43 -9.72 21.86
CA GLY A 360 -16.62 -9.07 22.44
C GLY A 360 -17.30 -8.05 21.51
N ARG A 361 -16.55 -7.41 20.61
CA ARG A 361 -17.11 -6.51 19.59
C ARG A 361 -17.74 -7.28 18.45
N LEU A 362 -17.10 -8.36 18.03
CA LEU A 362 -17.63 -9.26 17.00
C LEU A 362 -18.92 -9.91 17.48
N LEU A 363 -18.97 -10.44 18.69
CA LEU A 363 -20.19 -11.02 19.29
C LEU A 363 -21.34 -10.02 19.30
N ARG A 364 -21.09 -8.77 19.71
CA ARG A 364 -22.14 -7.73 19.70
C ARG A 364 -22.66 -7.41 18.30
N LEU A 365 -21.80 -7.42 17.27
CA LEU A 365 -22.24 -7.22 15.89
C LEU A 365 -23.03 -8.42 15.37
N ARG A 366 -22.60 -9.64 15.69
CA ARG A 366 -23.31 -10.87 15.32
C ARG A 366 -24.69 -10.96 15.99
N ARG A 367 -24.78 -10.64 17.29
CA ARG A 367 -26.08 -10.60 18.00
C ARG A 367 -27.02 -9.58 17.36
N MET A 368 -26.52 -8.41 17.00
CA MET A 368 -27.34 -7.39 16.33
C MET A 368 -27.76 -7.85 14.92
N HIS A 369 -26.86 -8.47 14.14
CA HIS A 369 -27.21 -9.02 12.84
C HIS A 369 -28.29 -10.11 12.96
N TYR A 370 -28.14 -11.06 13.87
CA TYR A 370 -29.10 -12.11 14.14
C TYR A 370 -30.47 -11.52 14.53
N ALA A 371 -30.51 -10.62 15.51
CA ALA A 371 -31.75 -10.00 15.99
C ALA A 371 -32.51 -9.24 14.88
N ILE A 372 -31.82 -8.66 13.90
CA ILE A 372 -32.46 -7.93 12.81
C ILE A 372 -32.92 -8.87 11.68
N PHE A 373 -32.12 -9.86 11.29
CA PHE A 373 -32.32 -10.58 10.03
C PHE A 373 -32.81 -12.03 10.16
N ASN A 374 -32.72 -12.66 11.37
CA ASN A 374 -33.06 -14.07 11.53
C ASN A 374 -34.54 -14.37 11.20
N LYS A 375 -35.43 -13.49 11.62
CA LYS A 375 -36.87 -13.61 11.33
C LYS A 375 -37.21 -13.71 9.82
N TYR A 376 -36.42 -13.10 8.95
CA TYR A 376 -36.60 -13.16 7.51
C TYR A 376 -36.04 -14.42 6.88
N ARG A 377 -35.18 -15.18 7.58
CA ARG A 377 -34.67 -16.49 7.16
C ARG A 377 -35.64 -17.58 7.49
N GLU A 378 -36.27 -17.50 8.65
CA GLU A 378 -37.28 -18.45 9.10
C GLU A 378 -38.58 -18.29 8.30
N ALA A 379 -38.90 -17.08 7.83
CA ALA A 379 -40.06 -16.79 7.00
C ALA A 379 -39.87 -17.12 5.50
N ALA A 380 -38.66 -17.45 5.04
CA ALA A 380 -38.45 -17.93 3.68
C ALA A 380 -38.82 -19.42 3.59
N PRO A 381 -39.87 -19.81 2.87
CA PRO A 381 -40.20 -21.23 2.72
C PRO A 381 -39.01 -21.94 2.07
N LEU A 382 -38.68 -23.13 2.58
CA LEU A 382 -37.77 -24.08 1.94
C LEU A 382 -38.24 -24.24 0.49
N LYS A 383 -37.69 -23.48 -0.46
CA LYS A 383 -37.77 -23.86 -1.86
C LYS A 383 -36.98 -25.15 -1.97
N MET A 384 -37.72 -26.24 -1.96
CA MET A 384 -37.22 -27.55 -2.28
C MET A 384 -36.40 -27.44 -3.57
N ALA A 385 -35.17 -27.95 -3.51
CA ALA A 385 -34.43 -28.31 -4.70
C ALA A 385 -35.24 -29.36 -5.44
N GLY A 386 -35.73 -28.98 -6.60
CA GLY A 386 -36.19 -29.87 -7.66
C GLY A 386 -35.14 -29.86 -8.75
#